data_e7a72e7737e69815987ba2f18fb47fa6
#
_entry.id   e7a72e7737e69815987ba2f18fb47fa6
#
_cell.length_a   1.000
_cell.length_b   1.000
_cell.length_c   1.000
_cell.angle_alpha   90.00
_cell.angle_beta   90.00
_cell.angle_gamma   90.00
#
_symmetry.space_group_name_H-M   'P 1'
#
loop_
_entity.id
_entity.type
_entity.pdbx_description
1 polymer ?
#
loop_
_entity_poly.entity_id
_entity_poly.type
_entity_poly.pdbx_seq_one_letter_code
_entity_poly.pdbx_strand_id
1 'polypeptide(L)'
;LNDNCHVNLDHLQELLQHVEGPVLVTLMYANNEIGNLLPVDKVAEICAGHNAYFHSDTVQAIGHYRIDVQQTKLHFLTGSGHKFHGPKGAGFIYINSNIRLKPYIAGGAQERNMRAGTENVYGIVGLGKAVELAYEYLDEHRAHIEEIRNHMISRLQSEIPGVGFNGDYENGLYTVLNVSFPP
;
A
#
# COMPACT_ATOMS: atom_id res chain seq x y z
N LEU A 1 11.85 5.19 -11.72
CA LEU A 1 11.37 3.85 -12.06
C LEU A 1 12.37 3.19 -12.99
N ASN A 2 12.39 1.85 -13.03
CA ASN A 2 13.07 1.08 -14.07
C ASN A 2 12.12 0.80 -15.25
N ASP A 3 12.61 0.08 -16.28
CA ASP A 3 11.84 -0.21 -17.50
C ASP A 3 10.60 -1.07 -17.26
N ASN A 4 10.57 -1.83 -16.15
CA ASN A 4 9.41 -2.63 -15.73
C ASN A 4 8.49 -1.88 -14.75
N CYS A 5 8.61 -0.55 -14.67
CA CYS A 5 7.85 0.33 -13.80
C CYS A 5 7.97 0.02 -12.29
N HIS A 6 9.02 -0.69 -11.86
CA HIS A 6 9.35 -0.79 -10.44
C HIS A 6 10.16 0.41 -9.96
N VAL A 7 10.10 0.68 -8.65
CA VAL A 7 10.95 1.70 -8.02
C VAL A 7 12.41 1.29 -8.17
N ASN A 8 13.23 2.19 -8.72
CA ASN A 8 14.67 2.00 -8.82
C ASN A 8 15.32 2.30 -7.46
N LEU A 9 15.77 1.26 -6.77
CA LEU A 9 16.33 1.37 -5.41
C LEU A 9 17.70 2.05 -5.41
N ASP A 10 18.52 1.85 -6.46
CA ASP A 10 19.82 2.48 -6.57
C ASP A 10 19.66 4.00 -6.74
N HIS A 11 18.72 4.43 -7.57
CA HIS A 11 18.39 5.85 -7.72
C HIS A 11 17.80 6.46 -6.44
N LEU A 12 16.99 5.71 -5.69
CA LEU A 12 16.51 6.16 -4.37
C LEU A 12 17.69 6.39 -3.43
N GLN A 13 18.64 5.45 -3.38
CA GLN A 13 19.83 5.56 -2.54
C GLN A 13 20.71 6.73 -2.94
N GLU A 14 20.93 6.94 -4.26
CA GLU A 14 21.64 8.09 -4.79
C GLU A 14 21.01 9.41 -4.38
N LEU A 15 19.69 9.55 -4.54
CA LEU A 15 18.96 10.74 -4.13
C LEU A 15 19.14 11.04 -2.64
N LEU A 16 19.09 10.02 -1.78
CA LEU A 16 19.23 10.19 -0.34
C LEU A 16 20.66 10.57 0.10
N GLN A 17 21.69 10.25 -0.70
CA GLN A 17 23.07 10.65 -0.42
C GLN A 17 23.30 12.16 -0.58
N HIS A 18 22.49 12.84 -1.38
CA HIS A 18 22.69 14.24 -1.76
C HIS A 18 21.74 15.21 -1.06
N VAL A 19 20.86 14.72 -0.17
CA VAL A 19 19.88 15.57 0.53
C VAL A 19 20.37 15.90 1.92
N GLU A 20 20.36 17.20 2.27
CA GLU A 20 20.64 17.69 3.61
C GLU A 20 19.33 17.93 4.38
N GLY A 21 19.34 17.64 5.69
CA GLY A 21 18.22 17.88 6.59
C GLY A 21 17.22 16.70 6.67
N PRO A 22 16.06 16.93 7.31
CA PRO A 22 15.03 15.90 7.48
C PRO A 22 14.42 15.48 6.14
N VAL A 23 14.40 14.19 5.85
CA VAL A 23 13.86 13.61 4.62
C VAL A 23 12.67 12.72 4.93
N LEU A 24 11.63 12.81 4.13
CA LEU A 24 10.52 11.87 4.08
C LEU A 24 10.47 11.22 2.70
N VAL A 25 10.66 9.91 2.67
CA VAL A 25 10.36 9.08 1.51
C VAL A 25 8.91 8.62 1.60
N THR A 26 8.12 8.86 0.57
CA THR A 26 6.73 8.42 0.50
C THR A 26 6.50 7.65 -0.79
N LEU A 27 6.13 6.38 -0.68
CA LEU A 27 5.92 5.47 -1.81
C LEU A 27 4.70 4.59 -1.52
N MET A 28 3.92 4.27 -2.56
CA MET A 28 2.82 3.32 -2.43
C MET A 28 3.34 1.88 -2.32
N TYR A 29 2.70 1.07 -1.48
CA TYR A 29 3.02 -0.34 -1.30
C TYR A 29 2.71 -1.17 -2.55
N ALA A 30 1.56 -0.91 -3.14
CA ALA A 30 1.11 -1.57 -4.36
C ALA A 30 0.46 -0.55 -5.28
N ASN A 31 0.82 -0.59 -6.57
CA ASN A 31 0.24 0.31 -7.55
C ASN A 31 -1.16 -0.16 -7.95
N ASN A 32 -2.12 0.75 -7.90
CA ASN A 32 -3.53 0.47 -8.17
C ASN A 32 -3.86 0.26 -9.65
N GLU A 33 -2.98 0.65 -10.57
CA GLU A 33 -3.22 0.57 -12.02
C GLU A 33 -2.57 -0.68 -12.64
N ILE A 34 -1.29 -0.88 -12.38
CA ILE A 34 -0.50 -1.96 -12.99
C ILE A 34 -0.15 -3.08 -12.01
N GLY A 35 -0.49 -2.93 -10.73
CA GLY A 35 -0.31 -3.98 -9.73
C GLY A 35 1.12 -4.14 -9.19
N ASN A 36 2.10 -3.37 -9.63
CA ASN A 36 3.48 -3.52 -9.17
C ASN A 36 3.58 -3.33 -7.65
N LEU A 37 4.30 -4.24 -7.00
CA LEU A 37 4.58 -4.18 -5.56
C LEU A 37 5.89 -3.47 -5.27
N LEU A 38 5.91 -2.69 -4.20
CA LEU A 38 7.12 -2.09 -3.66
C LEU A 38 7.86 -3.12 -2.79
N PRO A 39 9.17 -3.29 -2.94
CA PRO A 39 9.98 -4.07 -1.99
C PRO A 39 10.19 -3.27 -0.68
N VAL A 40 9.12 -3.19 0.13
CA VAL A 40 8.98 -2.26 1.27
C VAL A 40 10.10 -2.42 2.29
N ASP A 41 10.51 -3.66 2.59
CA ASP A 41 11.58 -3.91 3.57
C ASP A 41 12.91 -3.34 3.08
N LYS A 42 13.23 -3.50 1.78
CA LYS A 42 14.44 -2.92 1.19
C LYS A 42 14.41 -1.39 1.21
N VAL A 43 13.27 -0.80 0.88
CA VAL A 43 13.10 0.67 0.96
C VAL A 43 13.24 1.14 2.41
N ALA A 44 12.66 0.43 3.37
CA ALA A 44 12.77 0.75 4.79
C ALA A 44 14.22 0.69 5.28
N GLU A 45 14.99 -0.31 4.83
CA GLU A 45 16.43 -0.44 5.15
C GLU A 45 17.23 0.73 4.55
N ILE A 46 17.00 1.08 3.29
CA ILE A 46 17.64 2.24 2.63
C ILE A 46 17.33 3.52 3.42
N CYS A 47 16.06 3.77 3.72
CA CYS A 47 15.64 4.94 4.49
C CYS A 47 16.30 4.99 5.88
N ALA A 48 16.36 3.86 6.59
CA ALA A 48 17.01 3.76 7.88
C ALA A 48 18.53 4.05 7.81
N GLY A 49 19.21 3.59 6.75
CA GLY A 49 20.62 3.85 6.50
C GLY A 49 20.94 5.32 6.25
N HIS A 50 19.97 6.10 5.81
CA HIS A 50 20.09 7.54 5.52
C HIS A 50 19.37 8.45 6.53
N ASN A 51 18.89 7.92 7.66
CA ASN A 51 18.08 8.64 8.65
C ASN A 51 16.83 9.33 8.04
N ALA A 52 16.29 8.76 6.98
CA ALA A 52 15.07 9.26 6.33
C ALA A 52 13.83 8.63 6.96
N TYR A 53 12.78 9.43 7.12
CA TYR A 53 11.48 8.90 7.45
C TYR A 53 10.90 8.16 6.25
N PHE A 54 10.18 7.07 6.52
CA PHE A 54 9.51 6.31 5.46
C PHE A 54 8.01 6.21 5.73
N HIS A 55 7.22 6.69 4.79
CA HIS A 55 5.78 6.51 4.69
C HIS A 55 5.44 5.59 3.53
N SER A 56 4.56 4.65 3.75
CA SER A 56 3.97 3.87 2.66
C SER A 56 2.46 4.07 2.60
N ASP A 57 1.96 4.43 1.42
CA ASP A 57 0.54 4.32 1.12
C ASP A 57 0.21 2.84 0.93
N THR A 58 -0.46 2.25 1.92
CA THR A 58 -0.82 0.84 1.94
C THR A 58 -2.30 0.60 1.61
N VAL A 59 -2.97 1.59 1.02
CA VAL A 59 -4.40 1.53 0.69
C VAL A 59 -4.75 0.31 -0.16
N GLN A 60 -3.86 -0.11 -1.05
CA GLN A 60 -4.05 -1.31 -1.88
C GLN A 60 -3.47 -2.60 -1.24
N ALA A 61 -2.82 -2.51 -0.09
CA ALA A 61 -2.14 -3.64 0.54
C ALA A 61 -2.84 -4.13 1.82
N ILE A 62 -3.40 -3.22 2.62
CA ILE A 62 -4.17 -3.58 3.83
C ILE A 62 -5.37 -4.44 3.45
N GLY A 63 -5.52 -5.56 4.15
CA GLY A 63 -6.54 -6.56 3.86
C GLY A 63 -6.18 -7.54 2.73
N HIS A 64 -5.05 -7.31 2.06
CA HIS A 64 -4.53 -8.16 0.97
C HIS A 64 -3.17 -8.77 1.28
N TYR A 65 -2.37 -8.13 2.11
CA TYR A 65 -1.06 -8.61 2.57
C TYR A 65 -0.93 -8.46 4.07
N ARG A 66 -0.20 -9.37 4.70
CA ARG A 66 0.17 -9.24 6.12
C ARG A 66 1.28 -8.23 6.24
N ILE A 67 1.01 -7.13 6.96
CA ILE A 67 1.99 -6.06 7.21
C ILE A 67 2.25 -6.01 8.71
N ASP A 68 3.50 -6.29 9.10
CA ASP A 68 3.95 -6.20 10.48
C ASP A 68 4.88 -4.99 10.66
N VAL A 69 4.36 -3.94 11.24
CA VAL A 69 5.09 -2.69 11.49
C VAL A 69 6.19 -2.82 12.55
N GLN A 70 6.25 -3.94 13.26
CA GLN A 70 7.36 -4.22 14.20
C GLN A 70 8.57 -4.80 13.47
N GLN A 71 8.35 -5.49 12.36
CA GLN A 71 9.41 -6.07 11.52
C GLN A 71 9.86 -5.08 10.44
N THR A 72 8.92 -4.51 9.71
CA THR A 72 9.21 -3.50 8.70
C THR A 72 9.41 -2.14 9.37
N LYS A 73 10.54 -1.49 9.14
CA LYS A 73 10.90 -0.18 9.74
C LYS A 73 10.11 0.97 9.11
N LEU A 74 8.78 0.87 9.12
CA LEU A 74 7.89 1.94 8.68
C LEU A 74 7.73 2.99 9.77
N HIS A 75 7.77 4.24 9.36
CA HIS A 75 7.47 5.37 10.23
C HIS A 75 6.00 5.76 10.17
N PHE A 76 5.43 5.65 8.99
CA PHE A 76 4.02 5.92 8.74
C PHE A 76 3.46 4.93 7.72
N LEU A 77 2.19 4.61 7.85
CA LEU A 77 1.41 3.99 6.78
C LEU A 77 -0.02 4.49 6.80
N THR A 78 -0.67 4.49 5.65
CA THR A 78 -2.06 4.91 5.49
C THR A 78 -2.90 3.79 4.91
N GLY A 79 -4.11 3.64 5.41
CA GLY A 79 -5.09 2.66 4.93
C GLY A 79 -6.47 3.28 4.74
N SER A 80 -7.28 2.70 3.85
CA SER A 80 -8.63 3.17 3.55
C SER A 80 -9.63 2.01 3.55
N GLY A 81 -10.66 2.11 4.38
CA GLY A 81 -11.60 1.02 4.66
C GLY A 81 -12.32 0.48 3.43
N HIS A 82 -12.68 1.36 2.48
CA HIS A 82 -13.42 0.95 1.29
C HIS A 82 -12.63 0.03 0.33
N LYS A 83 -11.33 -0.16 0.55
CA LYS A 83 -10.50 -1.06 -0.26
C LYS A 83 -10.54 -2.52 0.20
N PHE A 84 -11.04 -2.76 1.41
CA PHE A 84 -11.25 -4.08 1.97
C PHE A 84 -12.68 -4.20 2.57
N HIS A 85 -13.67 -3.74 1.81
CA HIS A 85 -15.11 -3.86 2.09
C HIS A 85 -15.61 -3.08 3.33
N GLY A 86 -14.81 -2.16 3.85
CA GLY A 86 -15.21 -1.24 4.91
C GLY A 86 -15.97 -0.02 4.39
N PRO A 87 -16.43 0.85 5.30
CA PRO A 87 -17.20 2.03 4.94
C PRO A 87 -16.33 3.06 4.21
N LYS A 88 -16.93 3.74 3.23
CA LYS A 88 -16.34 4.93 2.59
C LYS A 88 -16.20 6.06 3.60
N GLY A 89 -15.16 6.88 3.46
CA GLY A 89 -14.89 8.00 4.36
C GLY A 89 -14.27 7.61 5.69
N ALA A 90 -13.96 6.32 5.91
CA ALA A 90 -13.19 5.82 7.03
C ALA A 90 -11.85 5.26 6.57
N GLY A 91 -10.79 5.64 7.26
CA GLY A 91 -9.43 5.20 7.04
C GLY A 91 -8.58 5.46 8.28
N PHE A 92 -7.31 5.15 8.19
CA PHE A 92 -6.39 5.34 9.31
C PHE A 92 -4.99 5.70 8.84
N ILE A 93 -4.25 6.30 9.74
CA ILE A 93 -2.80 6.46 9.64
C ILE A 93 -2.16 5.78 10.84
N TYR A 94 -1.16 4.96 10.58
CA TYR A 94 -0.21 4.50 11.60
C TYR A 94 0.93 5.50 11.68
N ILE A 95 1.29 5.86 12.90
CA ILE A 95 2.44 6.71 13.22
C ILE A 95 3.29 5.96 14.25
N ASN A 96 4.55 5.71 13.93
CA ASN A 96 5.47 5.07 14.87
C ASN A 96 5.57 5.91 16.16
N SER A 97 5.49 5.26 17.31
CA SER A 97 5.45 5.92 18.62
C SER A 97 6.66 6.78 18.96
N ASN A 98 7.79 6.54 18.29
CA ASN A 98 9.02 7.33 18.46
C ASN A 98 8.99 8.66 17.71
N ILE A 99 7.94 8.91 16.89
CA ILE A 99 7.83 10.11 16.08
C ILE A 99 6.89 11.10 16.75
N ARG A 100 7.32 12.35 16.80
CA ARG A 100 6.49 13.46 17.27
C ARG A 100 6.10 14.34 16.11
N LEU A 101 4.81 14.35 15.80
CA LEU A 101 4.22 15.26 14.82
C LEU A 101 3.35 16.30 15.51
N LYS A 102 3.28 17.48 14.90
CA LYS A 102 2.26 18.45 15.25
C LYS A 102 0.98 18.12 14.46
N PRO A 103 -0.20 18.20 15.10
CA PRO A 103 -1.46 17.97 14.40
C PRO A 103 -1.64 19.01 13.28
N TYR A 104 -2.08 18.56 12.12
CA TYR A 104 -2.40 19.45 10.99
C TYR A 104 -3.78 20.09 11.15
N ILE A 105 -4.76 19.35 11.66
CA ILE A 105 -6.12 19.85 11.92
C ILE A 105 -6.20 20.23 13.38
N ALA A 106 -6.18 21.55 13.65
CA ALA A 106 -6.25 22.12 14.99
C ALA A 106 -7.70 22.19 15.49
N GLY A 107 -7.89 22.11 16.80
CA GLY A 107 -9.19 22.23 17.47
C GLY A 107 -9.26 21.42 18.76
N GLY A 108 -10.28 20.56 18.90
CA GLY A 108 -10.43 19.68 20.07
C GLY A 108 -9.38 18.58 20.16
N ALA A 109 -9.38 17.87 21.30
CA ALA A 109 -8.36 16.89 21.66
C ALA A 109 -8.59 15.48 21.11
N GLN A 110 -9.42 15.35 20.08
CA GLN A 110 -9.73 14.05 19.49
C GLN A 110 -8.48 13.37 18.91
N GLU A 111 -8.55 12.06 18.68
CA GLU A 111 -7.45 11.25 18.17
C GLU A 111 -6.12 11.52 18.93
N ARG A 112 -6.20 11.59 20.27
CA ARG A 112 -5.05 11.87 21.15
C ARG A 112 -4.33 13.20 20.82
N ASN A 113 -5.08 14.23 20.51
CA ASN A 113 -4.61 15.55 20.02
C ASN A 113 -3.94 15.50 18.63
N MET A 114 -4.12 14.45 17.84
CA MET A 114 -3.49 14.35 16.53
C MET A 114 -4.40 14.84 15.39
N ARG A 115 -5.72 14.82 15.58
CA ARG A 115 -6.68 15.29 14.58
C ARG A 115 -7.97 15.74 15.28
N ALA A 116 -8.25 17.02 15.24
CA ALA A 116 -9.47 17.59 15.81
C ALA A 116 -10.72 17.24 15.00
N GLY A 117 -11.88 17.33 15.62
CA GLY A 117 -13.19 17.02 15.07
C GLY A 117 -13.75 15.71 15.65
N THR A 118 -15.05 15.66 15.83
CA THR A 118 -15.76 14.51 16.39
C THR A 118 -15.44 13.24 15.61
N GLU A 119 -15.21 12.15 16.32
CA GLU A 119 -14.93 10.85 15.74
C GLU A 119 -16.14 10.29 14.98
N ASN A 120 -15.88 9.76 13.79
CA ASN A 120 -16.87 9.01 13.02
C ASN A 120 -16.98 7.58 13.60
N VAL A 121 -17.65 7.44 14.75
CA VAL A 121 -17.74 6.19 15.49
C VAL A 121 -18.27 5.04 14.63
N TYR A 122 -19.31 5.29 13.83
CA TYR A 122 -19.89 4.26 12.96
C TYR A 122 -18.90 3.79 11.90
N GLY A 123 -18.20 4.73 11.27
CA GLY A 123 -17.16 4.43 10.30
C GLY A 123 -15.98 3.68 10.92
N ILE A 124 -15.57 4.05 12.12
CA ILE A 124 -14.46 3.40 12.84
C ILE A 124 -14.83 1.96 13.22
N VAL A 125 -16.03 1.72 13.74
CA VAL A 125 -16.51 0.36 14.09
C VAL A 125 -16.61 -0.51 12.83
N GLY A 126 -17.17 0.04 11.74
CA GLY A 126 -17.25 -0.66 10.45
C GLY A 126 -15.88 -0.95 9.85
N LEU A 127 -14.92 -0.01 9.97
CA LEU A 127 -13.54 -0.21 9.56
C LEU A 127 -12.87 -1.34 10.36
N GLY A 128 -13.04 -1.35 11.69
CA GLY A 128 -12.51 -2.40 12.55
C GLY A 128 -13.03 -3.79 12.17
N LYS A 129 -14.35 -3.92 11.93
CA LYS A 129 -14.93 -5.20 11.51
C LYS A 129 -14.45 -5.63 10.12
N ALA A 130 -14.29 -4.69 9.20
CA ALA A 130 -13.75 -4.96 7.86
C ALA A 130 -12.31 -5.48 7.91
N VAL A 131 -11.46 -4.88 8.73
CA VAL A 131 -10.07 -5.36 8.94
C VAL A 131 -10.07 -6.77 9.53
N GLU A 132 -10.88 -7.01 10.57
CA GLU A 132 -11.00 -8.33 11.18
C GLU A 132 -11.33 -9.40 10.14
N LEU A 133 -12.39 -9.20 9.36
CA LEU A 133 -12.82 -10.15 8.33
C LEU A 133 -11.81 -10.30 7.20
N ALA A 134 -11.19 -9.20 6.76
CA ALA A 134 -10.19 -9.24 5.69
C ALA A 134 -8.99 -10.11 6.05
N TYR A 135 -8.54 -10.07 7.32
CA TYR A 135 -7.42 -10.91 7.77
C TYR A 135 -7.84 -12.33 8.20
N GLU A 136 -9.08 -12.52 8.65
CA GLU A 136 -9.65 -13.85 8.93
C GLU A 136 -9.71 -14.71 7.65
N TYR A 137 -10.18 -14.14 6.54
CA TYR A 137 -10.38 -14.84 5.27
C TYR A 137 -9.30 -14.54 4.21
N LEU A 138 -8.19 -13.94 4.60
CA LEU A 138 -7.16 -13.43 3.69
C LEU A 138 -6.65 -14.51 2.72
N ASP A 139 -6.27 -15.66 3.24
CA ASP A 139 -5.64 -16.71 2.44
C ASP A 139 -6.67 -17.39 1.51
N GLU A 140 -7.92 -17.55 1.95
CA GLU A 140 -9.02 -18.08 1.15
C GLU A 140 -9.39 -17.13 0.00
N HIS A 141 -9.59 -15.84 0.32
CA HIS A 141 -9.90 -14.82 -0.68
C HIS A 141 -8.77 -14.67 -1.69
N ARG A 142 -7.53 -14.70 -1.24
CA ARG A 142 -6.37 -14.62 -2.10
C ARG A 142 -6.32 -15.79 -3.07
N ALA A 143 -6.43 -17.01 -2.59
CA ALA A 143 -6.40 -18.22 -3.42
C ALA A 143 -7.50 -18.17 -4.50
N HIS A 144 -8.72 -17.79 -4.11
CA HIS A 144 -9.85 -17.68 -5.03
C HIS A 144 -9.63 -16.62 -6.12
N ILE A 145 -9.15 -15.44 -5.75
CA ILE A 145 -8.90 -14.36 -6.72
C ILE A 145 -7.72 -14.72 -7.65
N GLU A 146 -6.67 -15.32 -7.12
CA GLU A 146 -5.52 -15.79 -7.93
C GLU A 146 -5.97 -16.85 -8.95
N GLU A 147 -6.85 -17.78 -8.58
CA GLU A 147 -7.41 -18.77 -9.50
C GLU A 147 -8.17 -18.10 -10.66
N ILE A 148 -9.09 -17.19 -10.36
CA ILE A 148 -9.86 -16.45 -11.37
C ILE A 148 -8.93 -15.64 -12.28
N ARG A 149 -7.97 -14.94 -11.70
CA ARG A 149 -6.99 -14.12 -12.41
C ARG A 149 -6.14 -14.98 -13.36
N ASN A 150 -5.64 -16.09 -12.90
CA ASN A 150 -4.82 -17.01 -13.71
C ASN A 150 -5.64 -17.64 -14.85
N HIS A 151 -6.89 -17.99 -14.58
CA HIS A 151 -7.83 -18.43 -15.62
C HIS A 151 -8.05 -17.33 -16.67
N MET A 152 -8.26 -16.08 -16.26
CA MET A 152 -8.42 -14.94 -17.17
C MET A 152 -7.17 -14.73 -18.03
N ILE A 153 -5.97 -14.75 -17.43
CA ILE A 153 -4.70 -14.62 -18.16
C ILE A 153 -4.57 -15.69 -19.23
N SER A 154 -4.79 -16.97 -18.86
CA SER A 154 -4.71 -18.10 -19.79
C SER A 154 -5.69 -17.97 -20.96
N ARG A 155 -6.94 -17.56 -20.68
CA ARG A 155 -7.96 -17.33 -21.71
C ARG A 155 -7.57 -16.18 -22.64
N LEU A 156 -7.15 -15.05 -22.11
CA LEU A 156 -6.74 -13.89 -22.91
C LEU A 156 -5.56 -14.24 -23.83
N GLN A 157 -4.54 -14.96 -23.32
CA GLN A 157 -3.39 -15.38 -24.12
C GLN A 157 -3.76 -16.36 -25.23
N SER A 158 -4.72 -17.26 -24.98
CA SER A 158 -5.11 -18.26 -25.97
C SER A 158 -6.09 -17.73 -27.03
N GLU A 159 -6.91 -16.75 -26.69
CA GLU A 159 -8.03 -16.31 -27.54
C GLU A 159 -7.76 -14.98 -28.25
N ILE A 160 -6.82 -14.15 -27.75
CA ILE A 160 -6.53 -12.84 -28.31
C ILE A 160 -5.06 -12.73 -28.72
N PRO A 161 -4.74 -12.99 -30.01
CA PRO A 161 -3.38 -12.85 -30.52
C PRO A 161 -2.86 -11.42 -30.32
N GLY A 162 -1.66 -11.28 -29.74
CA GLY A 162 -1.03 -9.98 -29.51
C GLY A 162 -1.50 -9.25 -28.25
N VAL A 163 -2.30 -9.89 -27.38
CA VAL A 163 -2.61 -9.32 -26.05
C VAL A 163 -1.34 -9.15 -25.23
N GLY A 164 -1.22 -8.01 -24.56
CA GLY A 164 -0.13 -7.70 -23.65
C GLY A 164 -0.62 -7.49 -22.22
N PHE A 165 0.26 -7.70 -21.25
CA PHE A 165 0.00 -7.41 -19.84
C PHE A 165 1.00 -6.38 -19.37
N ASN A 166 0.53 -5.36 -18.65
CA ASN A 166 1.36 -4.26 -18.18
C ASN A 166 1.73 -4.44 -16.70
N GLY A 167 2.92 -3.96 -16.34
CA GLY A 167 3.47 -4.14 -14.99
C GLY A 167 3.98 -5.55 -14.75
N ASP A 168 4.26 -5.87 -13.49
CA ASP A 168 4.65 -7.21 -13.06
C ASP A 168 3.39 -8.05 -12.78
N TYR A 169 2.72 -8.44 -13.85
CA TYR A 169 1.46 -9.17 -13.75
C TYR A 169 1.62 -10.58 -13.15
N GLU A 170 2.82 -11.13 -13.09
CA GLU A 170 3.08 -12.44 -12.50
C GLU A 170 3.23 -12.38 -10.98
N ASN A 171 3.97 -11.38 -10.47
CA ASN A 171 4.32 -11.25 -9.05
C ASN A 171 3.67 -10.02 -8.38
N GLY A 172 2.83 -9.29 -9.09
CA GLY A 172 2.17 -8.08 -8.62
C GLY A 172 0.97 -8.35 -7.71
N LEU A 173 0.24 -7.28 -7.43
CA LEU A 173 -1.00 -7.30 -6.64
C LEU A 173 -2.03 -8.24 -7.30
N TYR A 174 -2.40 -9.29 -6.60
CA TYR A 174 -3.24 -10.36 -7.14
C TYR A 174 -4.66 -9.92 -7.53
N THR A 175 -5.11 -8.76 -7.05
CA THR A 175 -6.42 -8.17 -7.37
C THR A 175 -6.40 -7.28 -8.61
N VAL A 176 -5.25 -7.06 -9.24
CA VAL A 176 -5.08 -6.20 -10.41
C VAL A 176 -4.52 -6.98 -11.59
N LEU A 177 -5.12 -6.77 -12.74
CA LEU A 177 -4.60 -7.21 -14.03
C LEU A 177 -4.80 -6.08 -15.04
N ASN A 178 -3.70 -5.49 -15.51
CA ASN A 178 -3.73 -4.45 -16.52
C ASN A 178 -3.40 -5.06 -17.88
N VAL A 179 -4.31 -4.91 -18.84
CA VAL A 179 -4.27 -5.59 -20.14
C VAL A 179 -4.25 -4.57 -21.26
N SER A 180 -3.34 -4.76 -22.22
CA SER A 180 -3.30 -4.04 -23.48
C SER A 180 -3.80 -4.93 -24.62
N PHE A 181 -4.78 -4.45 -25.36
CA PHE A 181 -5.30 -5.14 -26.53
C PHE A 181 -4.62 -4.63 -27.79
N PRO A 182 -4.39 -5.52 -28.78
CA PRO A 182 -3.87 -5.08 -30.08
C PRO A 182 -4.87 -4.15 -30.78
N PRO A 183 -4.39 -3.23 -31.64
CA PRO A 183 -5.23 -2.31 -32.41
C PRO A 183 -6.14 -3.02 -33.43
#